data_11d6fb0bb6b5972ab0e7323c57dfd50e
#
_entry.id   11d6fb0bb6b5972ab0e7323c57dfd50e
#
_cell.length_a   1.000
_cell.length_b   1.000
_cell.length_c   1.000
_cell.angle_alpha   90.00
_cell.angle_beta   90.00
_cell.angle_gamma   90.00
#
_symmetry.space_group_name_H-M   'P 1'
#
loop_
_entity.id
_entity.type
_entity.pdbx_description
1 polymer ?
#
loop_
_entity_poly.entity_id
_entity_poly.type
_entity_poly.pdbx_seq_one_letter_code
_entity_poly.pdbx_strand_id
1 'polypeptide(L)'
;MNYPDIVTSVSVDEGLNYRTVGVNVAGVIATNTVRGDYSGSAKWQGTQLIAPLTAEQKENMTQEQIDAYEEARSGSVQDGLRLHAFAEAEERVNNVEISLVLDISGSMSEGSKMNNLRDAARTFVDAVINDSTNDLVSISIVPYSEHVSAGPEIMDAMNVNQVHNYSHCIEFEHGDFDTTVMNDTHEYDQVQHFYWGYYNSNTRVNPVCPTGQHEDIVAFSQDVQALKDKIGQLVPRGSTSIFAGMKWAAGLLDPNFQPINANLASDGDTDPVFANRPVAFDDHETLKTVILMTDGQNHYSNRINPQVYANTSHYAHWNANSFDWWVNSNVYSSQRQYWSSSKYWPDYGDQLLNNVCSAAKANNIVIWSSGFEVTDHSANVMRNCASSPSHYFGVEGVEIKEAFTVIARQINQLRLTQ
;
A
#
# COMPACT_ATOMS: atom_id res chain seq x y z
N MET A 1 -2.35 -33.26 43.19
CA MET A 1 -2.85 -31.93 43.60
C MET A 1 -3.88 -31.50 42.56
N ASN A 2 -5.15 -31.47 42.94
CA ASN A 2 -6.16 -30.83 42.09
C ASN A 2 -5.95 -29.33 42.26
N TYR A 3 -5.74 -28.61 41.16
CA TYR A 3 -5.81 -27.18 41.12
C TYR A 3 -7.23 -26.78 40.64
N PRO A 4 -8.18 -26.54 41.55
CA PRO A 4 -9.48 -26.05 41.14
C PRO A 4 -9.34 -24.54 40.89
N ASP A 5 -9.96 -24.06 39.84
CA ASP A 5 -10.26 -22.69 39.54
C ASP A 5 -9.10 -21.77 39.08
N ILE A 6 -8.36 -22.20 38.05
CA ILE A 6 -7.59 -21.26 37.25
C ILE A 6 -8.54 -20.69 36.20
N VAL A 7 -8.78 -19.38 36.29
CA VAL A 7 -9.52 -18.62 35.27
C VAL A 7 -8.51 -17.90 34.39
N THR A 8 -8.53 -18.22 33.10
CA THR A 8 -7.76 -17.52 32.08
C THR A 8 -8.68 -16.66 31.25
N SER A 9 -8.34 -15.39 31.10
CA SER A 9 -8.97 -14.51 30.09
C SER A 9 -7.89 -14.04 29.13
N VAL A 10 -8.20 -14.10 27.84
CA VAL A 10 -7.37 -13.57 26.77
C VAL A 10 -8.10 -12.37 26.21
N SER A 11 -7.42 -11.22 26.17
CA SER A 11 -7.88 -10.03 25.45
C SER A 11 -6.97 -9.83 24.25
N VAL A 12 -7.56 -9.53 23.10
CA VAL A 12 -6.85 -9.17 21.89
C VAL A 12 -7.32 -7.76 21.52
N ASP A 13 -6.35 -6.86 21.38
CA ASP A 13 -6.58 -5.50 20.86
C ASP A 13 -5.81 -5.40 19.55
N GLU A 14 -6.53 -5.19 18.45
CA GLU A 14 -5.97 -5.16 17.09
C GLU A 14 -6.15 -3.75 16.50
N GLY A 15 -5.06 -3.13 16.08
CA GLY A 15 -5.04 -1.91 15.30
C GLY A 15 -4.46 -2.12 13.91
N LEU A 16 -4.34 -1.07 13.14
CA LEU A 16 -3.91 -1.15 11.73
C LEU A 16 -2.52 -1.80 11.56
N ASN A 17 -1.66 -1.75 12.60
CA ASN A 17 -0.27 -2.23 12.54
C ASN A 17 0.24 -2.75 13.89
N TYR A 18 -0.63 -3.11 14.77
CA TYR A 18 -0.26 -3.75 16.02
C TYR A 18 -1.34 -4.74 16.45
N ARG A 19 -0.91 -5.75 17.14
CA ARG A 19 -1.78 -6.70 17.84
C ARG A 19 -1.23 -6.90 19.23
N THR A 20 -2.02 -6.52 20.22
CA THR A 20 -1.68 -6.75 21.63
C THR A 20 -2.49 -7.93 22.15
N VAL A 21 -1.81 -8.95 22.63
CA VAL A 21 -2.43 -10.11 23.27
C VAL A 21 -2.17 -10.05 24.76
N GLY A 22 -3.18 -9.70 25.53
CA GLY A 22 -3.16 -9.72 26.98
C GLY A 22 -3.67 -11.08 27.50
N VAL A 23 -2.86 -11.77 28.29
CA VAL A 23 -3.26 -12.99 28.99
C VAL A 23 -3.32 -12.73 30.47
N ASN A 24 -4.52 -12.83 31.02
CA ASN A 24 -4.76 -12.66 32.44
C ASN A 24 -5.08 -14.04 33.06
N VAL A 25 -4.27 -14.45 34.03
CA VAL A 25 -4.44 -15.71 34.73
C VAL A 25 -4.69 -15.45 36.19
N ALA A 26 -5.83 -15.89 36.70
CA ALA A 26 -6.17 -15.81 38.11
C ALA A 26 -6.34 -17.22 38.68
N GLY A 27 -5.71 -17.52 39.79
CA GLY A 27 -5.83 -18.79 40.50
C GLY A 27 -5.94 -18.61 42.01
N VAL A 28 -6.65 -19.48 42.66
CA VAL A 28 -6.74 -19.52 44.13
C VAL A 28 -6.01 -20.78 44.64
N ILE A 29 -4.98 -20.58 45.45
CA ILE A 29 -4.33 -21.68 46.17
C ILE A 29 -4.95 -21.76 47.57
N ALA A 30 -5.63 -22.87 47.89
CA ALA A 30 -6.11 -23.13 49.26
C ALA A 30 -4.91 -23.27 50.19
N THR A 31 -4.78 -22.36 51.14
CA THR A 31 -3.68 -22.39 52.12
C THR A 31 -4.14 -23.07 53.42
N ASN A 32 -4.17 -24.40 53.47
CA ASN A 32 -4.36 -25.14 54.73
C ASN A 32 -3.10 -25.11 55.64
N THR A 33 -2.04 -24.36 55.29
CA THR A 33 -0.74 -24.47 55.95
C THR A 33 -0.05 -23.16 56.32
N VAL A 34 -0.64 -22.00 56.07
CA VAL A 34 -0.04 -20.71 56.51
C VAL A 34 -0.91 -20.05 57.58
N ARG A 35 -0.74 -20.51 58.83
CA ARG A 35 -1.13 -19.74 60.03
C ARG A 35 -0.07 -18.65 60.25
N GLY A 36 -0.21 -17.52 59.60
CA GLY A 36 0.49 -16.27 59.91
C GLY A 36 -0.53 -15.21 60.17
N ASP A 37 -0.49 -14.56 61.32
CA ASP A 37 -1.26 -13.38 61.63
C ASP A 37 -0.91 -12.23 60.65
N TYR A 38 -1.60 -12.19 59.53
CA TYR A 38 -1.63 -10.99 58.71
C TYR A 38 -2.86 -10.13 59.13
N SER A 39 -2.65 -9.29 60.14
CA SER A 39 -3.62 -8.27 60.50
C SER A 39 -3.75 -7.28 59.32
N GLY A 40 -4.82 -7.42 58.55
CA GLY A 40 -5.07 -6.63 57.34
C GLY A 40 -5.25 -7.44 56.06
N SER A 41 -5.21 -8.76 56.11
CA SER A 41 -5.48 -9.62 54.96
C SER A 41 -6.92 -9.50 54.48
N ALA A 42 -7.08 -9.29 53.19
CA ALA A 42 -8.39 -9.34 52.55
C ALA A 42 -8.96 -10.79 52.63
N LYS A 43 -10.25 -10.91 52.89
CA LYS A 43 -10.98 -12.18 52.93
C LYS A 43 -11.81 -12.34 51.66
N TRP A 44 -12.01 -13.59 51.22
CA TRP A 44 -12.71 -13.94 49.99
C TRP A 44 -14.12 -14.45 50.26
N GLN A 45 -15.06 -13.99 49.44
CA GLN A 45 -16.38 -14.58 49.37
C GLN A 45 -16.70 -14.95 47.93
N GLY A 46 -16.83 -16.22 47.66
CA GLY A 46 -17.02 -16.71 46.29
C GLY A 46 -15.79 -16.42 45.39
N THR A 47 -16.01 -15.75 44.27
CA THR A 47 -14.98 -15.39 43.28
C THR A 47 -14.41 -13.98 43.50
N GLN A 48 -14.83 -13.21 44.53
CA GLN A 48 -14.36 -11.85 44.76
C GLN A 48 -13.65 -11.67 46.09
N LEU A 49 -12.54 -10.92 46.05
CA LEU A 49 -11.85 -10.47 47.24
C LEU A 49 -12.65 -9.29 47.88
N ILE A 50 -13.09 -9.43 49.11
CA ILE A 50 -13.72 -8.34 49.85
C ILE A 50 -12.64 -7.68 50.69
N ALA A 51 -12.14 -6.51 50.22
CA ALA A 51 -11.17 -5.72 50.94
C ALA A 51 -11.78 -5.11 52.22
N PRO A 52 -11.00 -4.80 53.29
CA PRO A 52 -11.51 -4.05 54.39
C PRO A 52 -11.98 -2.65 53.96
N LEU A 53 -13.10 -2.18 54.50
CA LEU A 53 -13.59 -0.83 54.29
C LEU A 53 -12.56 0.20 54.77
N THR A 54 -12.27 1.20 53.96
CA THR A 54 -11.46 2.34 54.33
C THR A 54 -12.26 3.25 55.31
N ALA A 55 -11.57 4.12 56.05
CA ALA A 55 -12.21 5.08 56.92
C ALA A 55 -13.25 5.96 56.19
N GLU A 56 -12.87 6.45 54.98
CA GLU A 56 -13.75 7.26 54.16
C GLU A 56 -14.98 6.50 53.62
N GLN A 57 -14.84 5.21 53.35
CA GLN A 57 -15.97 4.36 52.96
C GLN A 57 -16.93 4.15 54.13
N LYS A 58 -16.42 3.98 55.37
CA LYS A 58 -17.22 3.80 56.57
C LYS A 58 -18.02 5.06 56.95
N GLU A 59 -17.44 6.24 56.68
CA GLU A 59 -18.14 7.52 56.91
C GLU A 59 -19.38 7.72 56.01
N ASN A 60 -19.40 7.12 54.85
CA ASN A 60 -20.48 7.22 53.86
C ASN A 60 -21.49 6.07 53.93
N MET A 61 -21.40 5.17 54.90
CA MET A 61 -22.27 4.00 55.05
C MET A 61 -22.99 4.06 56.42
N THR A 62 -24.22 3.53 56.47
CA THR A 62 -24.92 3.31 57.75
C THR A 62 -24.27 2.14 58.50
N GLN A 63 -24.46 2.10 59.83
CA GLN A 63 -23.95 1.01 60.65
C GLN A 63 -24.46 -0.34 60.19
N GLU A 64 -25.69 -0.43 59.78
CA GLU A 64 -26.32 -1.65 59.24
C GLU A 64 -25.66 -2.10 57.94
N GLN A 65 -25.27 -1.17 57.07
CA GLN A 65 -24.51 -1.46 55.83
C GLN A 65 -23.07 -1.90 56.14
N ILE A 66 -22.44 -1.31 57.15
CA ILE A 66 -21.11 -1.69 57.60
C ILE A 66 -21.16 -3.13 58.20
N ASP A 67 -22.13 -3.42 59.03
CA ASP A 67 -22.29 -4.72 59.65
C ASP A 67 -22.58 -5.82 58.62
N ALA A 68 -23.50 -5.54 57.68
CA ALA A 68 -23.76 -6.44 56.54
C ALA A 68 -22.52 -6.70 55.67
N TYR A 69 -21.69 -5.65 55.43
CA TYR A 69 -20.45 -5.79 54.68
C TYR A 69 -19.39 -6.59 55.44
N GLU A 70 -19.25 -6.36 56.75
CA GLU A 70 -18.29 -7.10 57.58
C GLU A 70 -18.81 -8.56 57.83
N GLU A 71 -20.12 -8.79 57.89
CA GLU A 71 -20.70 -10.12 57.90
C GLU A 71 -20.46 -10.86 56.60
N ALA A 72 -20.68 -10.22 55.45
CA ALA A 72 -20.34 -10.78 54.14
C ALA A 72 -18.85 -11.03 54.01
N ARG A 73 -18.01 -10.17 54.58
CA ARG A 73 -16.55 -10.36 54.65
C ARG A 73 -16.13 -11.47 55.60
N SER A 74 -16.91 -11.73 56.69
CA SER A 74 -16.63 -12.77 57.68
C SER A 74 -17.28 -14.13 57.41
N GLY A 75 -18.34 -14.15 56.59
CA GLY A 75 -19.08 -15.36 56.22
C GLY A 75 -18.37 -16.19 55.17
N SER A 76 -18.11 -17.44 55.49
CA SER A 76 -17.59 -18.52 54.64
C SER A 76 -16.30 -18.24 53.90
N VAL A 77 -15.22 -18.09 54.61
CA VAL A 77 -13.89 -17.95 54.05
C VAL A 77 -13.27 -19.35 53.79
N GLN A 78 -13.07 -19.70 52.54
CA GLN A 78 -11.98 -20.61 52.21
C GLN A 78 -10.69 -19.78 52.23
N ASP A 79 -9.81 -20.06 53.19
CA ASP A 79 -8.48 -19.42 53.23
C ASP A 79 -7.70 -19.82 51.97
N GLY A 80 -7.53 -18.87 51.05
CA GLY A 80 -6.80 -19.09 49.82
C GLY A 80 -5.94 -17.89 49.45
N LEU A 81 -4.74 -18.15 48.94
CA LEU A 81 -3.89 -17.15 48.33
C LEU A 81 -4.28 -17.01 46.86
N ARG A 82 -4.69 -15.81 46.46
CA ARG A 82 -4.95 -15.52 45.04
C ARG A 82 -3.68 -15.10 44.36
N LEU A 83 -3.36 -15.79 43.29
CA LEU A 83 -2.28 -15.42 42.41
C LEU A 83 -2.88 -14.79 41.16
N HIS A 84 -2.37 -13.64 40.79
CA HIS A 84 -2.62 -12.98 39.55
C HIS A 84 -1.32 -12.93 38.76
N ALA A 85 -1.36 -13.43 37.53
CA ALA A 85 -0.30 -13.23 36.55
C ALA A 85 -0.91 -12.54 35.34
N PHE A 86 -0.31 -11.46 34.89
CA PHE A 86 -0.61 -10.77 33.66
C PHE A 86 0.61 -10.86 32.77
N ALA A 87 0.42 -11.28 31.54
CA ALA A 87 1.42 -11.22 30.49
C ALA A 87 0.79 -10.51 29.30
N GLU A 88 1.52 -9.59 28.74
CA GLU A 88 1.13 -8.89 27.53
C GLU A 88 2.25 -9.14 26.51
N ALA A 89 1.85 -9.54 25.31
CA ALA A 89 2.72 -9.64 24.16
C ALA A 89 2.19 -8.68 23.10
N GLU A 90 3.04 -7.82 22.60
CA GLU A 90 2.74 -6.93 21.49
C GLU A 90 3.46 -7.45 20.26
N GLU A 91 2.69 -7.73 19.21
CA GLU A 91 3.19 -8.07 17.90
C GLU A 91 3.34 -6.78 17.10
N ARG A 92 4.49 -6.52 16.52
CA ARG A 92 4.82 -5.27 15.83
C ARG A 92 5.21 -5.53 14.40
N VAL A 93 4.89 -4.57 13.55
CA VAL A 93 5.34 -4.56 12.16
C VAL A 93 6.84 -4.38 12.10
N ASN A 94 7.56 -5.39 11.64
CA ASN A 94 8.99 -5.32 11.42
C ASN A 94 9.33 -5.02 9.96
N ASN A 95 8.55 -5.56 9.02
CA ASN A 95 8.78 -5.49 7.59
C ASN A 95 7.87 -4.46 6.92
N VAL A 96 8.33 -3.86 5.84
CA VAL A 96 7.52 -2.93 5.03
C VAL A 96 7.69 -3.24 3.56
N GLU A 97 6.58 -3.37 2.86
CA GLU A 97 6.50 -3.45 1.41
C GLU A 97 5.88 -2.16 0.88
N ILE A 98 6.64 -1.41 0.09
CA ILE A 98 6.27 -0.09 -0.40
C ILE A 98 6.14 -0.10 -1.90
N SER A 99 5.00 0.37 -2.43
CA SER A 99 4.86 0.77 -3.83
C SER A 99 4.82 2.29 -3.94
N LEU A 100 5.86 2.88 -4.51
CA LEU A 100 6.00 4.32 -4.73
C LEU A 100 5.57 4.66 -6.16
N VAL A 101 4.40 5.28 -6.31
CA VAL A 101 3.74 5.57 -7.59
C VAL A 101 3.96 7.03 -7.96
N LEU A 102 4.76 7.24 -9.00
CA LEU A 102 5.25 8.57 -9.38
C LEU A 102 4.69 8.99 -10.73
N ASP A 103 3.96 10.09 -10.73
CA ASP A 103 3.44 10.72 -11.95
C ASP A 103 4.59 11.30 -12.78
N ILE A 104 4.72 10.79 -14.00
CA ILE A 104 5.62 11.34 -15.02
C ILE A 104 4.83 11.84 -16.24
N SER A 105 3.56 12.20 -16.07
CA SER A 105 2.75 12.74 -17.16
C SER A 105 3.23 14.12 -17.62
N GLY A 106 2.70 14.56 -18.76
CA GLY A 106 3.16 15.79 -19.42
C GLY A 106 3.02 17.06 -18.58
N SER A 107 2.02 17.14 -17.69
CA SER A 107 1.79 18.25 -16.75
C SER A 107 2.94 18.44 -15.77
N MET A 108 3.64 17.36 -15.41
CA MET A 108 4.84 17.42 -14.56
C MET A 108 6.01 18.22 -15.17
N SER A 109 5.93 18.58 -16.48
CA SER A 109 6.90 19.49 -17.12
C SER A 109 6.75 20.95 -16.72
N GLU A 110 5.65 21.31 -16.07
CA GLU A 110 5.36 22.68 -15.69
C GLU A 110 6.21 23.12 -14.49
N GLY A 111 6.83 24.30 -14.61
CA GLY A 111 7.60 24.88 -13.52
C GLY A 111 8.69 23.97 -12.96
N SER A 112 8.67 23.76 -11.64
CA SER A 112 9.62 22.92 -10.92
C SER A 112 9.04 21.57 -10.48
N LYS A 113 7.83 21.19 -10.93
CA LYS A 113 7.08 20.03 -10.44
C LYS A 113 7.92 18.76 -10.45
N MET A 114 8.49 18.38 -11.59
CA MET A 114 9.32 17.17 -11.70
C MET A 114 10.58 17.22 -10.82
N ASN A 115 11.22 18.38 -10.66
CA ASN A 115 12.39 18.50 -9.80
C ASN A 115 12.01 18.34 -8.32
N ASN A 116 10.91 18.97 -7.92
CA ASN A 116 10.38 18.85 -6.55
C ASN A 116 9.98 17.42 -6.23
N LEU A 117 9.35 16.71 -7.19
CA LEU A 117 9.02 15.29 -7.05
C LEU A 117 10.28 14.43 -6.88
N ARG A 118 11.28 14.61 -7.74
CA ARG A 118 12.53 13.84 -7.64
C ARG A 118 13.22 14.05 -6.29
N ASP A 119 13.27 15.29 -5.80
CA ASP A 119 13.89 15.62 -4.51
C ASP A 119 13.09 15.03 -3.33
N ALA A 120 11.75 15.08 -3.40
CA ALA A 120 10.88 14.50 -2.39
C ALA A 120 11.02 12.95 -2.34
N ALA A 121 10.94 12.30 -3.51
CA ALA A 121 11.03 10.85 -3.61
C ALA A 121 12.41 10.31 -3.17
N ARG A 122 13.50 11.00 -3.53
CA ARG A 122 14.85 10.65 -3.05
C ARG A 122 14.98 10.81 -1.54
N THR A 123 14.43 11.89 -0.98
CA THR A 123 14.42 12.12 0.48
C THR A 123 13.61 11.05 1.19
N PHE A 124 12.50 10.60 0.59
CA PHE A 124 11.70 9.50 1.11
C PHE A 124 12.51 8.20 1.17
N VAL A 125 13.19 7.82 0.07
CA VAL A 125 14.03 6.63 0.02
C VAL A 125 15.10 6.65 1.11
N ASP A 126 15.83 7.77 1.26
CA ASP A 126 16.84 7.96 2.32
C ASP A 126 16.24 7.86 3.74
N ALA A 127 14.98 8.22 3.92
CA ALA A 127 14.32 8.21 5.21
C ALA A 127 13.80 6.83 5.64
N VAL A 128 13.39 5.98 4.68
CA VAL A 128 12.79 4.67 4.99
C VAL A 128 13.79 3.52 4.90
N ILE A 129 14.85 3.65 4.08
CA ILE A 129 15.94 2.66 4.00
C ILE A 129 17.18 3.22 4.65
N ASN A 130 17.68 2.54 5.67
CA ASN A 130 18.91 2.86 6.40
C ASN A 130 19.48 1.58 7.03
N ASP A 131 20.62 1.66 7.71
CA ASP A 131 21.31 0.50 8.28
C ASP A 131 20.43 -0.35 9.23
N SER A 132 19.45 0.28 9.92
CA SER A 132 18.54 -0.41 10.83
C SER A 132 17.33 -1.05 10.12
N THR A 133 17.14 -0.79 8.84
CA THR A 133 16.02 -1.28 8.02
C THR A 133 16.48 -2.24 6.93
N ASN A 134 17.76 -2.60 6.91
CA ASN A 134 18.32 -3.55 5.95
C ASN A 134 17.55 -4.88 6.01
N ASP A 135 17.22 -5.42 4.84
CA ASP A 135 16.42 -6.64 4.65
C ASP A 135 14.96 -6.58 5.17
N LEU A 136 14.54 -5.44 5.72
CA LEU A 136 13.19 -5.27 6.28
C LEU A 136 12.28 -4.42 5.38
N VAL A 137 12.83 -3.50 4.61
CA VAL A 137 12.05 -2.57 3.75
C VAL A 137 12.35 -2.84 2.28
N SER A 138 11.32 -3.16 1.50
CA SER A 138 11.42 -3.18 0.03
C SER A 138 10.63 -2.04 -0.59
N ILE A 139 11.21 -1.39 -1.59
CA ILE A 139 10.55 -0.35 -2.39
C ILE A 139 10.41 -0.84 -3.82
N SER A 140 9.17 -0.76 -4.33
CA SER A 140 8.90 -0.81 -5.76
C SER A 140 8.59 0.60 -6.25
N ILE A 141 9.23 1.05 -7.34
CA ILE A 141 8.94 2.33 -7.99
C ILE A 141 8.10 2.07 -9.23
N VAL A 142 6.96 2.72 -9.31
CA VAL A 142 6.00 2.62 -10.43
C VAL A 142 5.86 4.00 -11.09
N PRO A 143 6.73 4.34 -12.06
CA PRO A 143 6.53 5.54 -12.85
C PRO A 143 5.32 5.35 -13.79
N TYR A 144 4.44 6.32 -13.90
CA TYR A 144 3.30 6.21 -14.79
C TYR A 144 3.04 7.48 -15.57
N SER A 145 2.56 7.33 -16.79
CA SER A 145 2.02 8.39 -17.64
C SER A 145 0.68 7.93 -18.23
N GLU A 146 0.55 7.81 -19.55
CA GLU A 146 -0.63 7.18 -20.18
C GLU A 146 -0.73 5.68 -19.83
N HIS A 147 0.42 5.01 -19.66
CA HIS A 147 0.56 3.64 -19.14
C HIS A 147 1.78 3.52 -18.23
N VAL A 148 1.94 2.33 -17.68
CA VAL A 148 3.10 1.91 -16.90
C VAL A 148 3.89 0.90 -17.72
N SER A 149 5.19 1.12 -17.90
CA SER A 149 6.08 0.12 -18.47
C SER A 149 6.52 -0.86 -17.38
N ALA A 150 6.17 -2.12 -17.57
CA ALA A 150 6.62 -3.20 -16.68
C ALA A 150 8.13 -3.46 -16.80
N GLY A 151 8.72 -3.09 -17.94
CA GLY A 151 10.03 -3.57 -18.34
C GLY A 151 9.95 -4.97 -18.96
N PRO A 152 10.98 -5.36 -19.74
CA PRO A 152 11.02 -6.68 -20.37
C PRO A 152 11.04 -7.80 -19.32
N GLU A 153 11.76 -7.66 -18.24
CA GLU A 153 11.97 -8.68 -17.22
C GLU A 153 10.64 -9.08 -16.54
N ILE A 154 9.87 -8.09 -16.07
CA ILE A 154 8.55 -8.36 -15.45
C ILE A 154 7.58 -8.88 -16.50
N MET A 155 7.60 -8.34 -17.72
CA MET A 155 6.70 -8.77 -18.78
C MET A 155 6.95 -10.22 -19.19
N ASP A 156 8.23 -10.64 -19.26
CA ASP A 156 8.63 -12.02 -19.58
C ASP A 156 8.29 -13.00 -18.44
N ALA A 157 8.31 -12.53 -17.18
CA ALA A 157 7.92 -13.33 -16.02
C ALA A 157 6.40 -13.47 -15.84
N MET A 158 5.61 -12.67 -16.56
CA MET A 158 4.15 -12.72 -16.56
C MET A 158 3.64 -13.47 -17.81
N ASN A 159 2.37 -13.93 -17.75
CA ASN A 159 1.73 -14.54 -18.91
C ASN A 159 1.10 -13.46 -19.80
N VAL A 160 1.87 -12.93 -20.75
CA VAL A 160 1.45 -11.85 -21.65
C VAL A 160 1.41 -12.31 -23.09
N ASN A 161 0.29 -12.09 -23.78
CA ASN A 161 0.15 -12.23 -25.23
C ASN A 161 0.95 -11.11 -25.93
N GLN A 162 2.27 -11.30 -26.00
CA GLN A 162 3.20 -10.32 -26.54
C GLN A 162 3.21 -10.37 -28.07
N VAL A 163 2.79 -9.30 -28.72
CA VAL A 163 2.68 -9.21 -30.18
C VAL A 163 3.82 -8.39 -30.83
N HIS A 164 4.60 -7.65 -30.03
CA HIS A 164 5.76 -6.86 -30.48
C HIS A 164 6.80 -6.66 -29.36
N ASN A 165 8.02 -6.26 -29.73
CA ASN A 165 9.13 -5.98 -28.79
C ASN A 165 9.48 -4.48 -28.72
N TYR A 166 8.53 -3.58 -29.01
CA TYR A 166 8.79 -2.14 -29.05
C TYR A 166 8.57 -1.44 -27.72
N SER A 167 7.74 -2.01 -26.86
CA SER A 167 7.40 -1.48 -25.53
C SER A 167 6.79 -2.58 -24.66
N HIS A 168 6.79 -2.38 -23.32
CA HIS A 168 6.48 -3.42 -22.33
C HIS A 168 5.37 -3.00 -21.35
N CYS A 169 4.23 -2.55 -21.89
CA CYS A 169 3.04 -2.25 -21.10
C CYS A 169 2.00 -3.35 -21.24
N ILE A 170 1.33 -3.66 -20.13
CA ILE A 170 0.24 -4.61 -20.05
C ILE A 170 -1.10 -3.86 -20.16
N GLU A 171 -2.00 -4.39 -20.95
CA GLU A 171 -3.35 -3.91 -21.11
C GLU A 171 -4.25 -4.58 -20.07
N PHE A 172 -4.82 -3.80 -19.17
CA PHE A 172 -5.79 -4.29 -18.20
C PHE A 172 -7.20 -4.18 -18.74
N GLU A 173 -8.03 -5.16 -18.46
CA GLU A 173 -9.46 -5.12 -18.72
C GLU A 173 -10.21 -4.48 -17.53
N HIS A 174 -11.48 -4.16 -17.75
CA HIS A 174 -12.30 -3.45 -16.74
C HIS A 174 -12.34 -4.17 -15.38
N GLY A 175 -12.50 -5.51 -15.40
CA GLY A 175 -12.59 -6.33 -14.19
C GLY A 175 -11.28 -6.45 -13.41
N ASP A 176 -10.13 -6.17 -14.05
CA ASP A 176 -8.85 -6.21 -13.36
C ASP A 176 -8.72 -5.13 -12.30
N PHE A 177 -9.45 -4.03 -12.46
CA PHE A 177 -9.44 -2.92 -11.50
C PHE A 177 -10.36 -3.15 -10.28
N ASP A 178 -11.19 -4.18 -10.30
CA ASP A 178 -12.03 -4.55 -9.16
C ASP A 178 -11.26 -5.36 -8.09
N THR A 179 -10.03 -5.75 -8.39
CA THR A 179 -9.15 -6.53 -7.53
C THR A 179 -7.72 -5.99 -7.52
N THR A 180 -6.93 -6.42 -6.53
CA THR A 180 -5.48 -6.19 -6.50
C THR A 180 -4.70 -7.25 -7.29
N VAL A 181 -5.33 -8.38 -7.60
CA VAL A 181 -4.71 -9.59 -8.15
C VAL A 181 -3.94 -9.30 -9.43
N MET A 182 -2.66 -9.68 -9.43
CA MET A 182 -1.82 -9.83 -10.61
C MET A 182 -1.04 -11.15 -10.46
N ASN A 183 -1.10 -12.01 -11.47
CA ASN A 183 -0.48 -13.34 -11.42
C ASN A 183 0.01 -13.78 -12.81
N ASP A 184 0.75 -14.88 -12.82
CA ASP A 184 1.30 -15.51 -14.04
C ASP A 184 0.35 -16.52 -14.70
N THR A 185 -0.83 -16.76 -14.13
CA THR A 185 -1.81 -17.71 -14.69
C THR A 185 -2.86 -17.03 -15.55
N HIS A 186 -3.15 -15.75 -15.31
CA HIS A 186 -4.01 -14.94 -16.16
C HIS A 186 -3.24 -14.48 -17.39
N GLU A 187 -3.82 -14.66 -18.59
CA GLU A 187 -3.25 -14.14 -19.83
C GLU A 187 -3.63 -12.68 -20.00
N TYR A 188 -2.63 -11.79 -20.02
CA TYR A 188 -2.80 -10.36 -20.28
C TYR A 188 -2.48 -10.03 -21.73
N ASP A 189 -3.18 -9.05 -22.29
CA ASP A 189 -2.80 -8.50 -23.59
C ASP A 189 -1.71 -7.43 -23.43
N GLN A 190 -0.90 -7.27 -24.48
CA GLN A 190 0.06 -6.19 -24.57
C GLN A 190 -0.62 -4.90 -25.06
N VAL A 191 -0.30 -3.77 -24.46
CA VAL A 191 -0.73 -2.45 -24.94
C VAL A 191 -0.19 -2.20 -26.35
N GLN A 192 -1.02 -1.63 -27.22
CA GLN A 192 -0.60 -1.21 -28.57
C GLN A 192 0.60 -0.25 -28.51
N HIS A 193 1.59 -0.48 -29.36
CA HIS A 193 2.73 0.42 -29.49
C HIS A 193 2.54 1.40 -30.63
N PHE A 194 2.50 2.68 -30.33
CA PHE A 194 2.52 3.77 -31.28
C PHE A 194 2.92 5.08 -30.59
N TYR A 195 3.27 6.08 -31.41
CA TYR A 195 3.62 7.42 -30.94
C TYR A 195 2.50 8.40 -31.34
N TRP A 196 2.02 9.22 -30.40
CA TRP A 196 1.09 10.29 -30.73
C TRP A 196 1.75 11.26 -31.72
N GLY A 197 2.94 11.79 -31.41
CA GLY A 197 3.69 12.70 -32.26
C GLY A 197 3.02 14.07 -32.39
N TYR A 198 3.20 14.70 -33.56
CA TYR A 198 2.62 15.98 -33.90
C TYR A 198 2.02 15.92 -35.32
N TYR A 199 0.93 16.65 -35.55
CA TYR A 199 0.23 16.71 -36.82
C TYR A 199 1.15 17.11 -38.01
N ASN A 200 2.18 17.91 -37.78
CA ASN A 200 3.00 18.53 -38.81
C ASN A 200 4.32 17.82 -39.10
N SER A 201 4.68 16.81 -38.31
CA SER A 201 5.93 16.09 -38.50
C SER A 201 5.85 14.63 -38.05
N ASN A 202 6.57 13.75 -38.75
CA ASN A 202 6.71 12.35 -38.34
C ASN A 202 7.71 12.21 -37.17
N THR A 203 7.52 13.01 -36.13
CA THR A 203 8.35 12.94 -34.94
C THR A 203 7.75 11.94 -33.96
N ARG A 204 8.52 10.88 -33.66
CA ARG A 204 8.11 9.83 -32.74
C ARG A 204 8.34 10.27 -31.28
N VAL A 205 7.36 10.96 -30.73
CA VAL A 205 7.31 11.43 -29.35
C VAL A 205 6.00 11.00 -28.70
N ASN A 206 5.95 11.00 -27.39
CA ASN A 206 4.79 10.59 -26.61
C ASN A 206 4.25 9.22 -27.04
N PRO A 207 5.06 8.13 -26.91
CA PRO A 207 4.50 6.80 -27.08
C PRO A 207 3.42 6.54 -26.01
N VAL A 208 2.40 5.79 -26.38
CA VAL A 208 1.32 5.42 -25.48
C VAL A 208 1.83 4.60 -24.30
N CYS A 209 2.76 3.70 -24.56
CA CYS A 209 3.53 2.98 -23.55
C CYS A 209 4.95 3.58 -23.46
N PRO A 210 5.45 3.94 -22.28
CA PRO A 210 6.83 4.38 -22.09
C PRO A 210 7.83 3.37 -22.68
N THR A 211 8.93 3.86 -23.25
CA THR A 211 9.93 3.02 -23.94
C THR A 211 11.34 3.17 -23.39
N GLY A 212 11.54 4.08 -22.45
CA GLY A 212 12.84 4.30 -21.83
C GLY A 212 13.04 3.36 -20.63
N GLN A 213 14.15 2.65 -20.58
CA GLN A 213 14.48 1.77 -19.44
C GLN A 213 14.40 2.49 -18.08
N HIS A 214 14.64 3.81 -18.04
CA HIS A 214 14.49 4.61 -16.84
C HIS A 214 13.02 4.84 -16.44
N GLU A 215 12.05 4.46 -17.27
CA GLU A 215 10.61 4.57 -17.04
C GLU A 215 9.96 3.23 -16.65
N ASP A 216 10.73 2.12 -16.73
CA ASP A 216 10.25 0.79 -16.33
C ASP A 216 10.06 0.70 -14.82
N ILE A 217 9.21 -0.19 -14.36
CA ILE A 217 9.06 -0.51 -12.93
C ILE A 217 10.42 -0.96 -12.36
N VAL A 218 10.73 -0.55 -11.14
CA VAL A 218 11.70 -1.22 -10.27
C VAL A 218 10.91 -1.96 -9.20
N ALA A 219 11.10 -3.26 -9.06
CA ALA A 219 10.36 -4.06 -8.11
C ALA A 219 11.26 -4.51 -6.94
N PHE A 220 10.72 -4.48 -5.73
CA PHE A 220 11.27 -5.04 -4.49
C PHE A 220 12.78 -4.77 -4.26
N SER A 221 13.19 -3.51 -4.34
CA SER A 221 14.58 -3.10 -4.13
C SER A 221 14.80 -2.46 -2.77
N GLN A 222 16.00 -2.65 -2.20
CA GLN A 222 16.51 -1.87 -1.07
C GLN A 222 17.80 -1.11 -1.43
N ASP A 223 18.25 -1.17 -2.68
CA ASP A 223 19.41 -0.41 -3.14
C ASP A 223 19.06 1.08 -3.23
N VAL A 224 19.43 1.81 -2.18
CA VAL A 224 19.19 3.26 -2.07
C VAL A 224 19.75 4.04 -3.25
N GLN A 225 20.95 3.68 -3.73
CA GLN A 225 21.59 4.43 -4.81
C GLN A 225 20.88 4.15 -6.13
N ALA A 226 20.57 2.89 -6.45
CA ALA A 226 19.84 2.51 -7.65
C ALA A 226 18.44 3.14 -7.70
N LEU A 227 17.71 3.12 -6.58
CA LEU A 227 16.39 3.77 -6.46
C LEU A 227 16.47 5.29 -6.70
N LYS A 228 17.46 5.97 -6.11
CA LYS A 228 17.67 7.42 -6.28
C LYS A 228 18.11 7.78 -7.69
N ASP A 229 18.93 6.96 -8.32
CA ASP A 229 19.36 7.15 -9.71
C ASP A 229 18.18 6.97 -10.66
N LYS A 230 17.36 5.96 -10.46
CA LYS A 230 16.09 5.75 -11.17
C LYS A 230 15.18 6.98 -11.08
N ILE A 231 14.89 7.43 -9.87
CA ILE A 231 14.08 8.65 -9.62
C ILE A 231 14.68 9.85 -10.35
N GLY A 232 16.00 9.99 -10.33
CA GLY A 232 16.69 11.10 -10.97
C GLY A 232 16.57 11.18 -12.48
N GLN A 233 16.32 10.06 -13.13
CA GLN A 233 16.24 9.95 -14.58
C GLN A 233 14.81 10.10 -15.11
N LEU A 234 13.77 10.09 -14.25
CA LEU A 234 12.38 10.23 -14.66
C LEU A 234 12.16 11.57 -15.37
N VAL A 235 11.47 11.55 -16.49
CA VAL A 235 11.19 12.75 -17.30
C VAL A 235 9.70 12.82 -17.65
N PRO A 236 9.10 14.04 -17.67
CA PRO A 236 7.69 14.22 -17.99
C PRO A 236 7.39 13.82 -19.43
N ARG A 237 6.24 13.13 -19.62
CA ARG A 237 5.79 12.71 -20.94
C ARG A 237 4.33 12.24 -20.99
N GLY A 238 3.72 12.33 -22.15
CA GLY A 238 2.45 11.66 -22.48
C GLY A 238 1.25 12.17 -21.70
N SER A 239 0.24 11.33 -21.65
CA SER A 239 -1.04 11.55 -20.95
C SER A 239 -0.98 10.99 -19.53
N THR A 240 -2.12 11.00 -18.79
CA THR A 240 -2.18 10.62 -17.37
C THR A 240 -3.22 9.51 -17.15
N SER A 241 -2.81 8.38 -16.58
CA SER A 241 -3.70 7.30 -16.15
C SER A 241 -3.33 6.86 -14.73
N ILE A 242 -3.85 7.61 -13.74
CA ILE A 242 -3.58 7.35 -12.31
C ILE A 242 -4.02 5.94 -11.92
N PHE A 243 -5.15 5.47 -12.49
CA PHE A 243 -5.68 4.13 -12.27
C PHE A 243 -4.70 3.03 -12.68
N ALA A 244 -3.94 3.22 -13.77
CA ALA A 244 -2.95 2.25 -14.22
C ALA A 244 -1.75 2.17 -13.27
N GLY A 245 -1.25 3.33 -12.80
CA GLY A 245 -0.22 3.39 -11.76
C GLY A 245 -0.65 2.71 -10.47
N MET A 246 -1.89 2.99 -10.01
CA MET A 246 -2.44 2.37 -8.80
C MET A 246 -2.66 0.86 -8.96
N LYS A 247 -3.10 0.38 -10.15
CA LYS A 247 -3.27 -1.05 -10.41
C LYS A 247 -1.94 -1.80 -10.28
N TRP A 248 -0.89 -1.29 -10.90
CA TRP A 248 0.45 -1.86 -10.76
C TRP A 248 0.94 -1.84 -9.31
N ALA A 249 0.76 -0.71 -8.62
CA ALA A 249 1.17 -0.59 -7.22
C ALA A 249 0.48 -1.61 -6.30
N ALA A 250 -0.83 -1.76 -6.45
CA ALA A 250 -1.61 -2.72 -5.69
C ALA A 250 -1.25 -4.17 -6.05
N GLY A 251 -1.01 -4.44 -7.34
CA GLY A 251 -0.60 -5.76 -7.82
C GLY A 251 0.76 -6.22 -7.32
N LEU A 252 1.74 -5.31 -7.25
CA LEU A 252 3.06 -5.56 -6.67
C LEU A 252 3.01 -5.86 -5.15
N LEU A 253 1.91 -5.53 -4.47
CA LEU A 253 1.69 -5.84 -3.06
C LEU A 253 0.74 -7.03 -2.86
N ASP A 254 0.15 -7.56 -3.94
CA ASP A 254 -0.75 -8.71 -3.89
C ASP A 254 0.03 -10.02 -3.80
N PRO A 255 -0.26 -10.91 -2.84
CA PRO A 255 0.45 -12.20 -2.69
C PRO A 255 0.49 -13.06 -3.97
N ASN A 256 -0.45 -12.87 -4.90
CA ASN A 256 -0.43 -13.59 -6.17
C ASN A 256 0.74 -13.17 -7.10
N PHE A 257 1.39 -12.03 -6.83
CA PHE A 257 2.60 -11.61 -7.55
C PHE A 257 3.87 -12.28 -7.03
N GLN A 258 3.82 -12.94 -5.85
CA GLN A 258 5.01 -13.56 -5.23
C GLN A 258 5.72 -14.59 -6.14
N PRO A 259 5.04 -15.49 -6.88
CA PRO A 259 5.71 -16.41 -7.79
C PRO A 259 6.48 -15.68 -8.91
N ILE A 260 5.93 -14.57 -9.42
CA ILE A 260 6.59 -13.72 -10.43
C ILE A 260 7.87 -13.12 -9.84
N ASN A 261 7.77 -12.53 -8.64
CA ASN A 261 8.95 -11.96 -7.97
C ASN A 261 10.01 -13.02 -7.63
N ALA A 262 9.61 -14.23 -7.23
CA ALA A 262 10.56 -15.32 -6.98
C ALA A 262 11.37 -15.68 -8.23
N ASN A 263 10.75 -15.67 -9.41
CA ASN A 263 11.43 -15.87 -10.68
C ASN A 263 12.40 -14.71 -10.97
N LEU A 264 11.92 -13.45 -10.85
CA LEU A 264 12.76 -12.25 -11.04
C LEU A 264 13.97 -12.24 -10.09
N ALA A 265 13.77 -12.62 -8.83
CA ALA A 265 14.85 -12.71 -7.85
C ALA A 265 15.86 -13.81 -8.18
N SER A 266 15.39 -14.95 -8.74
CA SER A 266 16.26 -16.04 -9.21
C SER A 266 17.13 -15.62 -10.38
N ASP A 267 16.59 -14.77 -11.26
CA ASP A 267 17.29 -14.26 -12.45
C ASP A 267 18.18 -13.05 -12.13
N GLY A 268 18.03 -12.47 -10.93
CA GLY A 268 18.80 -11.32 -10.46
C GLY A 268 18.21 -9.97 -10.82
N ASP A 269 16.94 -9.93 -11.26
CA ASP A 269 16.22 -8.73 -11.68
C ASP A 269 15.57 -8.00 -10.48
N THR A 270 15.37 -8.70 -9.36
CA THR A 270 14.98 -8.11 -8.07
C THR A 270 15.93 -8.58 -6.96
N ASP A 271 15.89 -7.90 -5.80
CA ASP A 271 16.77 -8.25 -4.69
C ASP A 271 16.43 -9.65 -4.15
N PRO A 272 17.37 -10.61 -4.17
CA PRO A 272 17.13 -12.00 -3.74
C PRO A 272 16.64 -12.13 -2.28
N VAL A 273 16.96 -11.17 -1.41
CA VAL A 273 16.49 -11.16 -0.01
C VAL A 273 14.95 -11.04 0.06
N PHE A 274 14.35 -10.44 -0.97
CA PHE A 274 12.92 -10.24 -1.08
C PHE A 274 12.21 -11.24 -1.99
N ALA A 275 12.83 -12.37 -2.35
CA ALA A 275 12.24 -13.39 -3.21
C ALA A 275 10.87 -13.92 -2.71
N ASN A 276 10.63 -13.87 -1.40
CA ASN A 276 9.37 -14.29 -0.78
C ASN A 276 8.32 -13.18 -0.69
N ARG A 277 8.60 -11.98 -1.22
CA ARG A 277 7.64 -10.88 -1.27
C ARG A 277 6.86 -10.88 -2.59
N PRO A 278 5.65 -10.34 -2.60
CA PRO A 278 4.89 -9.82 -1.46
C PRO A 278 4.37 -10.97 -0.58
N VAL A 279 4.36 -10.75 0.74
CA VAL A 279 3.83 -11.73 1.70
C VAL A 279 2.29 -11.74 1.71
N ALA A 280 1.67 -12.68 2.44
CA ALA A 280 0.22 -12.77 2.57
C ALA A 280 -0.39 -11.50 3.20
N PHE A 281 -1.67 -11.21 2.92
CA PHE A 281 -2.35 -10.03 3.47
C PHE A 281 -2.64 -10.13 4.98
N ASP A 282 -2.62 -11.33 5.53
CA ASP A 282 -2.79 -11.62 6.96
C ASP A 282 -1.45 -11.77 7.71
N ASP A 283 -0.34 -11.43 7.06
CA ASP A 283 0.95 -11.30 7.74
C ASP A 283 0.96 -10.01 8.58
N HIS A 284 0.87 -10.20 9.91
CA HIS A 284 0.83 -9.10 10.87
C HIS A 284 2.20 -8.43 11.10
N GLU A 285 3.29 -9.05 10.66
CA GLU A 285 4.64 -8.50 10.79
C GLU A 285 5.02 -7.58 9.62
N THR A 286 4.19 -7.49 8.57
CA THR A 286 4.51 -6.74 7.36
C THR A 286 3.45 -5.66 7.05
N LEU A 287 3.88 -4.41 7.03
CA LEU A 287 3.08 -3.31 6.51
C LEU A 287 3.16 -3.26 4.98
N LYS A 288 2.01 -3.32 4.33
CA LYS A 288 1.87 -3.07 2.88
C LYS A 288 1.36 -1.66 2.66
N THR A 289 2.08 -0.87 1.86
CA THR A 289 1.69 0.53 1.66
C THR A 289 1.97 1.05 0.26
N VAL A 290 1.06 1.88 -0.24
CA VAL A 290 1.18 2.61 -1.51
C VAL A 290 1.33 4.09 -1.20
N ILE A 291 2.29 4.75 -1.84
CA ILE A 291 2.41 6.20 -1.90
C ILE A 291 2.07 6.64 -3.32
N LEU A 292 0.87 7.16 -3.51
CA LEU A 292 0.34 7.58 -4.82
C LEU A 292 0.42 9.09 -4.96
N MET A 293 1.12 9.56 -5.99
CA MET A 293 1.27 11.00 -6.29
C MET A 293 0.80 11.31 -7.70
N THR A 294 0.07 12.41 -7.86
CA THR A 294 -0.30 13.02 -9.15
C THR A 294 -0.30 14.55 -9.07
N ASP A 295 -0.04 15.21 -10.20
CA ASP A 295 -0.27 16.66 -10.40
C ASP A 295 -1.47 16.96 -11.31
N GLY A 296 -2.21 15.93 -11.72
CA GLY A 296 -3.26 16.04 -12.72
C GLY A 296 -4.52 15.24 -12.42
N GLN A 297 -5.20 14.91 -13.48
CA GLN A 297 -6.42 14.10 -13.50
C GLN A 297 -6.27 12.99 -14.53
N ASN A 298 -7.05 11.93 -14.40
CA ASN A 298 -7.14 10.92 -15.45
C ASN A 298 -7.51 11.54 -16.78
N HIS A 299 -6.85 11.13 -17.84
CA HIS A 299 -7.04 11.66 -19.17
C HIS A 299 -7.52 10.56 -20.15
N TYR A 300 -7.86 10.96 -21.38
CA TYR A 300 -8.20 9.99 -22.42
C TYR A 300 -6.99 9.11 -22.74
N SER A 301 -7.23 7.80 -22.88
CA SER A 301 -6.28 6.87 -23.45
C SER A 301 -6.96 6.11 -24.59
N ASN A 302 -6.44 6.31 -25.79
CA ASN A 302 -7.03 5.79 -27.01
C ASN A 302 -6.26 4.57 -27.52
N ARG A 303 -6.96 3.78 -28.35
CA ARG A 303 -6.37 2.67 -29.09
C ARG A 303 -6.59 2.88 -30.58
N ILE A 304 -5.61 2.51 -31.37
CA ILE A 304 -5.72 2.42 -32.83
C ILE A 304 -6.76 1.36 -33.17
N ASN A 305 -7.56 1.63 -34.20
CA ASN A 305 -8.58 0.69 -34.65
C ASN A 305 -7.94 -0.69 -34.93
N PRO A 306 -8.49 -1.79 -34.40
CA PRO A 306 -7.94 -3.15 -34.59
C PRO A 306 -7.74 -3.55 -36.05
N GLN A 307 -8.54 -3.04 -36.98
CA GLN A 307 -8.37 -3.34 -38.42
C GLN A 307 -7.03 -2.86 -38.99
N VAL A 308 -6.44 -1.81 -38.40
CA VAL A 308 -5.15 -1.25 -38.81
C VAL A 308 -4.06 -1.48 -37.76
N TYR A 309 -4.33 -2.36 -36.78
CA TYR A 309 -3.37 -2.80 -35.75
C TYR A 309 -3.53 -4.33 -35.51
N ALA A 310 -3.41 -5.15 -36.53
CA ALA A 310 -3.79 -6.57 -36.44
C ALA A 310 -2.65 -7.56 -36.76
N ASN A 311 -1.47 -7.08 -37.15
CA ASN A 311 -0.38 -7.95 -37.58
C ASN A 311 0.99 -7.24 -37.51
N THR A 312 2.05 -8.01 -37.67
CA THR A 312 3.45 -7.53 -37.57
C THR A 312 3.76 -6.36 -38.50
N SER A 313 3.17 -6.30 -39.70
CA SER A 313 3.38 -5.17 -40.61
C SER A 313 2.73 -3.89 -40.09
N HIS A 314 1.57 -3.99 -39.46
CA HIS A 314 0.93 -2.85 -38.79
C HIS A 314 1.74 -2.39 -37.58
N TYR A 315 2.23 -3.30 -36.75
CA TYR A 315 3.05 -2.96 -35.56
C TYR A 315 4.34 -2.23 -36.00
N ALA A 316 5.02 -2.73 -37.03
CA ALA A 316 6.21 -2.08 -37.60
C ALA A 316 5.88 -0.71 -38.19
N HIS A 317 4.71 -0.57 -38.85
CA HIS A 317 4.25 0.70 -39.41
C HIS A 317 4.08 1.77 -38.31
N TRP A 318 3.41 1.43 -37.20
CA TRP A 318 3.14 2.36 -36.12
C TRP A 318 4.37 2.62 -35.23
N ASN A 319 5.34 1.71 -35.19
CA ASN A 319 6.64 1.99 -34.63
C ASN A 319 7.46 2.99 -35.47
N ALA A 320 7.27 3.00 -36.79
CA ALA A 320 8.02 3.87 -37.70
C ALA A 320 7.39 5.25 -37.92
N ASN A 321 6.09 5.41 -37.65
CA ASN A 321 5.34 6.61 -37.92
C ASN A 321 4.58 7.11 -36.69
N SER A 322 4.55 8.43 -36.49
CA SER A 322 3.65 9.00 -35.49
C SER A 322 2.21 8.96 -36.00
N PHE A 323 1.28 8.64 -35.10
CA PHE A 323 -0.13 8.46 -35.42
C PHE A 323 -0.76 9.73 -35.96
N ASP A 324 -0.61 10.84 -35.26
CA ASP A 324 -1.22 12.12 -35.62
C ASP A 324 -0.75 12.62 -36.98
N TRP A 325 0.57 12.57 -37.25
CA TRP A 325 1.11 12.99 -38.53
C TRP A 325 0.62 12.10 -39.66
N TRP A 326 0.71 10.78 -39.49
CA TRP A 326 0.37 9.83 -40.56
C TRP A 326 -1.12 9.90 -40.90
N VAL A 327 -2.00 9.89 -39.90
CA VAL A 327 -3.46 10.00 -40.13
C VAL A 327 -3.80 11.35 -40.74
N ASN A 328 -3.18 12.44 -40.27
CA ASN A 328 -3.43 13.77 -40.85
C ASN A 328 -2.96 13.88 -42.30
N SER A 329 -1.87 13.22 -42.67
CA SER A 329 -1.28 13.30 -44.03
C SER A 329 -1.90 12.35 -45.03
N ASN A 330 -2.44 11.20 -44.60
CA ASN A 330 -2.84 10.11 -45.49
C ASN A 330 -4.34 9.78 -45.46
N VAL A 331 -5.09 10.35 -44.48
CA VAL A 331 -6.50 10.02 -44.28
C VAL A 331 -7.36 11.26 -44.51
N TYR A 332 -8.43 11.12 -45.28
CA TYR A 332 -9.41 12.19 -45.46
C TYR A 332 -10.00 12.60 -44.11
N SER A 333 -10.16 13.91 -43.90
CA SER A 333 -10.58 14.47 -42.60
C SER A 333 -11.87 13.87 -42.07
N SER A 334 -12.83 13.51 -42.93
CA SER A 334 -14.10 12.88 -42.58
C SER A 334 -13.95 11.42 -42.09
N GLN A 335 -12.79 10.79 -42.34
CA GLN A 335 -12.54 9.39 -41.98
C GLN A 335 -11.60 9.25 -40.77
N ARG A 336 -10.91 10.31 -40.36
CA ARG A 336 -9.89 10.27 -39.28
C ARG A 336 -10.47 9.78 -37.96
N GLN A 337 -11.70 10.12 -37.65
CA GLN A 337 -12.39 9.71 -36.42
C GLN A 337 -12.55 8.19 -36.27
N TYR A 338 -12.36 7.41 -37.32
CA TYR A 338 -12.48 5.95 -37.30
C TYR A 338 -11.13 5.24 -37.13
N TRP A 339 -10.02 5.98 -37.03
CA TRP A 339 -8.68 5.41 -36.92
C TRP A 339 -8.25 5.10 -35.50
N SER A 340 -8.89 5.72 -34.52
CA SER A 340 -8.73 5.43 -33.10
C SER A 340 -10.02 5.60 -32.34
N SER A 341 -10.10 4.98 -31.19
CA SER A 341 -11.21 5.13 -30.24
C SER A 341 -10.69 5.20 -28.81
N SER A 342 -11.41 5.92 -27.95
CA SER A 342 -11.06 5.97 -26.53
C SER A 342 -11.41 4.62 -25.88
N LYS A 343 -10.40 3.97 -25.29
CA LYS A 343 -10.60 2.85 -24.36
C LYS A 343 -10.97 3.38 -22.97
N TYR A 344 -10.31 4.43 -22.54
CA TYR A 344 -10.57 5.10 -21.27
C TYR A 344 -10.83 6.59 -21.49
N TRP A 345 -11.70 7.17 -20.67
CA TRP A 345 -11.99 8.61 -20.60
C TRP A 345 -11.92 9.06 -19.14
N PRO A 346 -11.79 10.36 -18.83
CA PRO A 346 -11.48 10.86 -17.49
C PRO A 346 -12.37 10.28 -16.38
N ASP A 347 -13.69 10.46 -16.48
CA ASP A 347 -14.63 9.99 -15.44
C ASP A 347 -14.59 8.47 -15.26
N TYR A 348 -14.32 7.74 -16.34
CA TYR A 348 -14.19 6.31 -16.28
C TYR A 348 -12.85 5.89 -15.61
N GLY A 349 -11.77 6.60 -15.92
CA GLY A 349 -10.49 6.44 -15.22
C GLY A 349 -10.60 6.68 -13.71
N ASP A 350 -11.41 7.66 -13.30
CA ASP A 350 -11.69 7.93 -11.88
C ASP A 350 -12.46 6.78 -11.22
N GLN A 351 -13.41 6.15 -11.94
CA GLN A 351 -14.10 4.94 -11.44
C GLN A 351 -13.16 3.77 -11.26
N LEU A 352 -12.29 3.49 -12.26
CA LEU A 352 -11.30 2.43 -12.19
C LEU A 352 -10.32 2.66 -11.04
N LEU A 353 -9.87 3.90 -10.85
CA LEU A 353 -9.04 4.26 -9.71
C LEU A 353 -9.74 4.00 -8.38
N ASN A 354 -11.00 4.41 -8.24
CA ASN A 354 -11.77 4.18 -7.02
C ASN A 354 -11.95 2.68 -6.73
N ASN A 355 -12.16 1.86 -7.77
CA ASN A 355 -12.31 0.41 -7.63
C ASN A 355 -11.02 -0.23 -7.09
N VAL A 356 -9.88 0.04 -7.73
CA VAL A 356 -8.60 -0.53 -7.28
C VAL A 356 -8.16 -0.01 -5.92
N CYS A 357 -8.41 1.27 -5.60
CA CYS A 357 -8.16 1.81 -4.26
C CYS A 357 -9.03 1.12 -3.19
N SER A 358 -10.29 0.84 -3.52
CA SER A 358 -11.21 0.13 -2.63
C SER A 358 -10.76 -1.32 -2.40
N ALA A 359 -10.36 -2.01 -3.47
CA ALA A 359 -9.81 -3.36 -3.39
C ALA A 359 -8.52 -3.42 -2.54
N ALA A 360 -7.62 -2.47 -2.73
CA ALA A 360 -6.38 -2.37 -1.96
C ALA A 360 -6.67 -2.13 -0.46
N LYS A 361 -7.58 -1.21 -0.14
CA LYS A 361 -8.00 -0.96 1.25
C LYS A 361 -8.67 -2.17 1.89
N ALA A 362 -9.48 -2.93 1.14
CA ALA A 362 -10.11 -4.16 1.63
C ALA A 362 -9.08 -5.26 1.95
N ASN A 363 -7.91 -5.21 1.34
CA ASN A 363 -6.76 -6.10 1.57
C ASN A 363 -5.74 -5.51 2.56
N ASN A 364 -6.14 -4.56 3.41
CA ASN A 364 -5.29 -3.92 4.42
C ASN A 364 -4.04 -3.19 3.85
N ILE A 365 -4.04 -2.83 2.57
CA ILE A 365 -2.99 -1.99 2.00
C ILE A 365 -3.24 -0.53 2.40
N VAL A 366 -2.30 0.08 3.08
CA VAL A 366 -2.37 1.49 3.47
C VAL A 366 -2.03 2.38 2.27
N ILE A 367 -2.93 3.28 1.90
CA ILE A 367 -2.74 4.19 0.77
C ILE A 367 -2.55 5.62 1.27
N TRP A 368 -1.36 6.16 1.03
CA TRP A 368 -1.06 7.58 1.11
C TRP A 368 -1.24 8.18 -0.27
N SER A 369 -1.98 9.25 -0.36
CA SER A 369 -2.16 9.95 -1.64
C SER A 369 -1.75 11.41 -1.53
N SER A 370 -1.10 11.92 -2.58
CA SER A 370 -0.67 13.32 -2.68
C SER A 370 -1.16 13.94 -3.97
N GLY A 371 -1.96 15.00 -3.84
CA GLY A 371 -2.34 15.87 -4.94
C GLY A 371 -1.40 17.06 -4.99
N PHE A 372 -0.57 17.14 -6.01
CA PHE A 372 0.44 18.17 -6.18
C PHE A 372 -0.03 19.26 -7.17
N GLU A 373 -0.43 20.42 -6.65
CA GLU A 373 -0.98 21.51 -7.45
C GLU A 373 -2.20 21.08 -8.31
N VAL A 374 -3.08 20.27 -7.74
CA VAL A 374 -4.23 19.67 -8.41
C VAL A 374 -5.47 20.56 -8.33
N THR A 375 -6.43 20.32 -9.24
CA THR A 375 -7.78 20.90 -9.17
C THR A 375 -8.60 20.31 -8.03
N ASP A 376 -9.69 20.98 -7.63
CA ASP A 376 -10.64 20.46 -6.61
C ASP A 376 -11.17 19.07 -6.98
N HIS A 377 -11.44 18.81 -8.27
CA HIS A 377 -11.89 17.51 -8.75
C HIS A 377 -10.83 16.43 -8.45
N SER A 378 -9.59 16.64 -8.91
CA SER A 378 -8.48 15.71 -8.69
C SER A 378 -8.16 15.54 -7.22
N ALA A 379 -8.24 16.62 -6.42
CA ALA A 379 -8.07 16.55 -4.98
C ALA A 379 -9.11 15.62 -4.32
N ASN A 380 -10.36 15.67 -4.78
CA ASN A 380 -11.42 14.79 -4.27
C ASN A 380 -11.20 13.32 -4.69
N VAL A 381 -10.81 13.08 -5.94
CA VAL A 381 -10.48 11.74 -6.45
C VAL A 381 -9.34 11.12 -5.62
N MET A 382 -8.27 11.88 -5.40
CA MET A 382 -7.12 11.42 -4.60
C MET A 382 -7.47 11.21 -3.12
N ARG A 383 -8.29 12.09 -2.55
CA ARG A 383 -8.77 11.95 -1.16
C ARG A 383 -9.61 10.68 -0.96
N ASN A 384 -10.43 10.32 -1.95
CA ASN A 384 -11.24 9.10 -1.90
C ASN A 384 -10.39 7.82 -2.02
N CYS A 385 -9.25 7.88 -2.72
CA CYS A 385 -8.29 6.79 -2.82
C CYS A 385 -7.53 6.57 -1.51
N ALA A 386 -7.17 7.63 -0.77
CA ALA A 386 -6.47 7.54 0.50
C ALA A 386 -7.16 6.62 1.51
N SER A 387 -6.40 5.96 2.39
CA SER A 387 -6.94 5.08 3.44
C SER A 387 -7.76 5.82 4.48
N SER A 388 -7.43 7.09 4.75
CA SER A 388 -8.22 7.98 5.60
C SER A 388 -7.94 9.44 5.21
N PRO A 389 -8.72 10.42 5.73
CA PRO A 389 -8.45 11.83 5.49
C PRO A 389 -7.05 12.29 5.90
N SER A 390 -6.44 11.66 6.91
CA SER A 390 -5.09 11.97 7.37
C SER A 390 -3.97 11.38 6.46
N HIS A 391 -4.34 10.50 5.53
CA HIS A 391 -3.43 9.93 4.53
C HIS A 391 -3.47 10.68 3.20
N TYR A 392 -4.21 11.78 3.10
CA TYR A 392 -4.23 12.64 1.92
C TYR A 392 -3.47 13.94 2.17
N PHE A 393 -2.59 14.30 1.25
CA PHE A 393 -1.81 15.53 1.25
C PHE A 393 -2.11 16.35 -0.01
N GLY A 394 -2.75 17.52 0.15
CA GLY A 394 -2.82 18.53 -0.91
C GLY A 394 -1.61 19.45 -0.73
N VAL A 395 -0.70 19.50 -1.70
CA VAL A 395 0.59 20.18 -1.56
C VAL A 395 0.91 21.06 -2.77
N GLU A 396 1.68 22.11 -2.55
CA GLU A 396 2.15 23.04 -3.58
C GLU A 396 3.67 23.17 -3.53
N GLY A 397 4.30 23.35 -4.69
CA GLY A 397 5.72 23.65 -4.81
C GLY A 397 6.63 22.68 -4.03
N VAL A 398 7.38 23.18 -3.07
CA VAL A 398 8.33 22.41 -2.26
C VAL A 398 7.69 21.60 -1.12
N GLU A 399 6.42 21.86 -0.81
CA GLU A 399 5.68 21.19 0.28
C GLU A 399 5.55 19.67 0.07
N ILE A 400 5.64 19.22 -1.20
CA ILE A 400 5.66 17.79 -1.52
C ILE A 400 6.77 17.05 -0.77
N LYS A 401 7.91 17.69 -0.56
CA LYS A 401 9.03 17.12 0.20
C LYS A 401 8.66 16.93 1.68
N GLU A 402 7.93 17.88 2.26
CA GLU A 402 7.45 17.77 3.64
C GLU A 402 6.42 16.63 3.77
N ALA A 403 5.48 16.51 2.82
CA ALA A 403 4.52 15.42 2.78
C ALA A 403 5.21 14.05 2.76
N PHE A 404 6.17 13.85 1.85
CA PHE A 404 6.93 12.60 1.76
C PHE A 404 7.76 12.32 3.03
N THR A 405 8.29 13.38 3.66
CA THR A 405 9.00 13.25 4.94
C THR A 405 8.07 12.84 6.07
N VAL A 406 6.85 13.39 6.12
CA VAL A 406 5.83 13.00 7.11
C VAL A 406 5.41 11.55 6.92
N ILE A 407 5.13 11.13 5.67
CA ILE A 407 4.79 9.76 5.34
C ILE A 407 5.90 8.80 5.78
N ALA A 408 7.16 9.09 5.43
CA ALA A 408 8.31 8.28 5.83
C ALA A 408 8.43 8.15 7.36
N ARG A 409 8.23 9.25 8.09
CA ARG A 409 8.24 9.23 9.56
C ARG A 409 7.12 8.37 10.13
N GLN A 410 5.92 8.45 9.57
CA GLN A 410 4.79 7.66 10.05
C GLN A 410 5.02 6.17 9.78
N ILE A 411 5.51 5.79 8.60
CA ILE A 411 5.91 4.41 8.29
C ILE A 411 6.97 3.91 9.30
N ASN A 412 7.99 4.72 9.57
CA ASN A 412 9.04 4.36 10.53
C ASN A 412 8.52 4.31 11.99
N GLN A 413 7.59 5.19 12.37
CA GLN A 413 6.97 5.15 13.71
C GLN A 413 6.17 3.88 13.93
N LEU A 414 5.46 3.39 12.94
CA LEU A 414 4.72 2.12 12.98
C LEU A 414 5.67 0.92 13.24
N ARG A 415 6.97 1.06 12.89
CA ARG A 415 8.02 0.07 13.18
C ARG A 415 8.70 0.28 14.53
N LEU A 416 8.85 1.53 14.98
CA LEU A 416 9.79 1.91 16.07
C LEU A 416 9.12 2.16 17.41
N THR A 417 7.82 2.02 17.55
CA THR A 417 7.17 2.14 18.87
C THR A 417 7.59 0.96 19.75
N GLN A 418 8.81 1.03 20.23
CA GLN A 418 9.37 0.18 21.27
C GLN A 418 9.10 0.77 22.63
#